data_14f6f6041c1facf9f84578b5666f0ec2
#
_entry.id   14f6f6041c1facf9f84578b5666f0ec2
#
_cell.length_a   1.000
_cell.length_b   1.000
_cell.length_c   1.000
_cell.angle_alpha   90.00
_cell.angle_beta   90.00
_cell.angle_gamma   90.00
#
_symmetry.space_group_name_H-M   'P 1'
#
loop_
_entity.id
_entity.type
_entity.pdbx_description
1 polymer ?
#
loop_
_entity_poly.entity_id
_entity_poly.type
_entity_poly.pdbx_seq_one_letter_code
_entity_poly.pdbx_strand_id
1 'polypeptide(L)'
;MQKKAKGMTAAAILISAWMSILPVHGAGNAVIPVRQTFTVINNPDGGTLNNTFTYTLKADVPTDPMPAGSIAGTYTFTISGNQTINIGPINSYTTPGTYRYKLKQTSGGIQYYGYDATEYEVIVTIINGALGLESKVAIKKNGIKVPMAGFMANYNKPSPPPPPTPRPPKNVVERIVQKVVIPVTQDSSMIAMWGSVFMISMGIIVIKVAMMFKEQKQ
;
A
#
# COMPACT_ATOMS: atom_id res chain seq x y z
N MET A 1 -17.58 -46.21 -35.50
CA MET A 1 -17.06 -45.90 -34.16
C MET A 1 -15.97 -44.82 -34.29
N GLN A 2 -16.30 -43.56 -34.06
CA GLN A 2 -15.33 -42.47 -34.11
C GLN A 2 -14.89 -42.12 -32.68
N LYS A 3 -13.59 -42.29 -32.39
CA LYS A 3 -12.96 -41.89 -31.15
C LYS A 3 -12.71 -40.36 -31.18
N LYS A 4 -13.41 -39.61 -30.31
CA LYS A 4 -13.15 -38.20 -30.06
C LYS A 4 -11.82 -38.06 -29.32
N ALA A 5 -10.83 -37.44 -29.95
CA ALA A 5 -9.61 -36.98 -29.29
C ALA A 5 -9.95 -35.70 -28.48
N LYS A 6 -9.70 -35.75 -27.15
CA LYS A 6 -9.78 -34.57 -26.26
C LYS A 6 -8.50 -33.75 -26.48
N GLY A 7 -8.67 -32.56 -27.09
CA GLY A 7 -7.59 -31.57 -27.18
C GLY A 7 -7.27 -31.01 -25.79
N MET A 8 -6.07 -31.27 -25.30
CA MET A 8 -5.47 -30.56 -24.18
C MET A 8 -4.97 -29.22 -24.70
N THR A 9 -5.66 -28.14 -24.30
CA THR A 9 -5.19 -26.77 -24.56
C THR A 9 -4.06 -26.48 -23.59
N ALA A 10 -2.82 -26.53 -24.06
CA ALA A 10 -1.66 -26.07 -23.31
C ALA A 10 -1.73 -24.53 -23.25
N ALA A 11 -2.02 -23.99 -22.07
CA ALA A 11 -1.89 -22.57 -21.79
C ALA A 11 -0.38 -22.24 -21.79
N ALA A 12 0.11 -21.65 -22.86
CA ALA A 12 1.44 -21.08 -22.94
C ALA A 12 1.49 -19.83 -22.04
N ILE A 13 2.10 -19.93 -20.88
CA ILE A 13 2.44 -18.80 -20.04
C ILE A 13 3.59 -18.07 -20.73
N LEU A 14 3.27 -17.01 -21.46
CA LEU A 14 4.25 -16.07 -21.96
C LEU A 14 4.80 -15.27 -20.78
N ILE A 15 5.87 -15.76 -20.16
CA ILE A 15 6.72 -14.96 -19.30
C ILE A 15 7.46 -14.01 -20.23
N SER A 16 6.87 -12.83 -20.47
CA SER A 16 7.56 -11.72 -21.09
C SER A 16 8.62 -11.23 -20.11
N ALA A 17 9.82 -11.78 -20.21
CA ALA A 17 11.01 -11.20 -19.61
C ALA A 17 11.18 -9.80 -20.23
N TRP A 18 10.73 -8.79 -19.50
CA TRP A 18 11.02 -7.39 -19.82
C TRP A 18 12.51 -7.18 -19.55
N MET A 19 13.33 -7.62 -20.48
CA MET A 19 14.68 -7.17 -20.60
C MET A 19 14.58 -5.69 -21.01
N SER A 20 14.62 -4.80 -20.03
CA SER A 20 14.79 -3.37 -20.29
C SER A 20 16.14 -3.20 -20.99
N ILE A 21 16.13 -3.23 -22.31
CA ILE A 21 17.23 -2.76 -23.14
C ILE A 21 17.25 -1.26 -22.85
N LEU A 22 18.08 -0.85 -21.89
CA LEU A 22 18.38 0.57 -21.70
C LEU A 22 18.98 1.04 -23.03
N PRO A 23 18.41 2.07 -23.66
CA PRO A 23 18.95 2.56 -24.90
C PRO A 23 20.41 2.94 -24.68
N VAL A 24 21.31 2.37 -25.44
CA VAL A 24 22.71 2.82 -25.53
C VAL A 24 22.65 4.20 -26.18
N HIS A 25 22.67 5.22 -25.35
CA HIS A 25 22.75 6.60 -25.81
C HIS A 25 24.20 6.90 -26.08
N GLY A 26 24.54 7.16 -27.33
CA GLY A 26 25.86 7.62 -27.74
C GLY A 26 26.26 8.91 -27.00
N ALA A 27 27.55 9.12 -26.81
CA ALA A 27 28.17 10.32 -26.26
C ALA A 27 27.67 10.73 -24.85
N GLY A 28 27.93 9.89 -23.83
CA GLY A 28 27.85 10.32 -22.42
C GLY A 28 26.47 10.66 -21.87
N ASN A 29 25.39 10.35 -22.60
CA ASN A 29 24.02 10.65 -22.17
C ASN A 29 23.51 9.62 -21.15
N ALA A 30 23.40 10.00 -19.88
CA ALA A 30 22.81 9.17 -18.85
C ALA A 30 21.32 9.52 -18.65
N VAL A 31 20.48 8.49 -18.56
CA VAL A 31 19.04 8.60 -18.30
C VAL A 31 18.68 7.75 -17.09
N ILE A 32 17.96 8.31 -16.13
CA ILE A 32 17.60 7.66 -14.87
C ILE A 32 16.09 7.44 -14.85
N PRO A 33 15.59 6.19 -14.96
CA PRO A 33 14.17 5.90 -14.87
C PRO A 33 13.67 5.97 -13.41
N VAL A 34 12.58 6.71 -13.21
CA VAL A 34 11.93 6.90 -11.90
C VAL A 34 10.44 6.64 -12.03
N ARG A 35 9.92 5.80 -11.15
CA ARG A 35 8.50 5.47 -11.06
C ARG A 35 7.91 6.01 -9.77
N GLN A 36 6.77 6.67 -9.87
CA GLN A 36 5.92 7.04 -8.74
C GLN A 36 4.66 6.17 -8.75
N THR A 37 4.27 5.69 -7.56
CA THR A 37 2.98 5.06 -7.30
C THR A 37 2.31 5.80 -6.15
N PHE A 38 1.07 6.26 -6.35
CA PHE A 38 0.26 6.91 -5.32
C PHE A 38 -0.98 6.07 -5.07
N THR A 39 -1.25 5.75 -3.79
CA THR A 39 -2.39 4.93 -3.38
C THR A 39 -3.25 5.69 -2.37
N VAL A 40 -4.56 5.75 -2.61
CA VAL A 40 -5.52 6.27 -1.65
C VAL A 40 -6.05 5.09 -0.83
N ILE A 41 -5.71 5.06 0.46
CA ILE A 41 -6.16 4.01 1.38
C ILE A 41 -7.54 4.35 1.94
N ASN A 42 -7.71 5.58 2.44
CA ASN A 42 -8.98 6.08 2.94
C ASN A 42 -9.10 7.59 2.68
N ASN A 43 -10.23 8.01 2.10
CA ASN A 43 -10.57 9.41 1.82
C ASN A 43 -12.06 9.66 2.16
N PRO A 44 -12.40 9.77 3.45
CA PRO A 44 -13.79 9.91 3.89
C PRO A 44 -14.46 11.19 3.41
N ASP A 45 -13.68 12.21 3.06
CA ASP A 45 -14.23 13.48 2.56
C ASP A 45 -14.57 13.44 1.06
N GLY A 46 -14.07 12.43 0.33
CA GLY A 46 -14.31 12.28 -1.11
C GLY A 46 -13.72 13.38 -2.01
N GLY A 47 -12.93 14.29 -1.44
CA GLY A 47 -12.34 15.42 -2.17
C GLY A 47 -11.18 15.01 -3.09
N THR A 48 -10.84 15.91 -4.04
CA THR A 48 -9.66 15.77 -4.89
C THR A 48 -8.39 15.89 -4.05
N LEU A 49 -7.49 14.91 -4.19
CA LEU A 49 -6.23 14.88 -3.47
C LEU A 49 -5.10 15.43 -4.32
N ASN A 50 -4.13 16.10 -3.68
CA ASN A 50 -2.88 16.42 -4.33
C ASN A 50 -2.08 15.12 -4.55
N ASN A 51 -1.80 14.79 -5.81
CA ASN A 51 -1.05 13.62 -6.21
C ASN A 51 0.33 13.95 -6.80
N THR A 52 0.78 15.19 -6.61
CA THR A 52 2.09 15.66 -7.09
C THR A 52 3.12 15.59 -5.98
N PHE A 53 4.22 14.91 -6.26
CA PHE A 53 5.30 14.65 -5.32
C PHE A 53 6.60 15.22 -5.83
N THR A 54 7.42 15.75 -4.92
CA THR A 54 8.72 16.36 -5.22
C THR A 54 9.84 15.39 -4.93
N TYR A 55 10.86 15.40 -5.78
CA TYR A 55 12.05 14.56 -5.70
C TYR A 55 13.29 15.39 -5.85
N THR A 56 14.39 14.89 -5.27
CA THR A 56 15.72 15.48 -5.43
C THR A 56 16.71 14.42 -5.88
N LEU A 57 17.45 14.74 -6.95
CA LEU A 57 18.67 14.03 -7.34
C LEU A 57 19.85 14.91 -6.92
N LYS A 58 20.69 14.41 -6.02
CA LYS A 58 21.86 15.13 -5.52
C LYS A 58 23.13 14.39 -5.90
N ALA A 59 24.09 15.10 -6.48
CA ALA A 59 25.44 14.57 -6.72
C ALA A 59 26.22 14.42 -5.41
N ASP A 60 27.00 13.36 -5.29
CA ASP A 60 27.94 13.20 -4.17
C ASP A 60 29.05 14.26 -4.22
N VAL A 61 29.52 14.58 -5.42
CA VAL A 61 30.41 15.70 -5.68
C VAL A 61 29.63 16.82 -6.37
N PRO A 62 29.49 18.01 -5.77
CA PRO A 62 28.62 19.08 -6.31
C PRO A 62 28.97 19.57 -7.73
N THR A 63 30.21 19.31 -8.19
CA THR A 63 30.68 19.65 -9.55
C THR A 63 30.40 18.55 -10.59
N ASP A 64 29.91 17.40 -10.17
CA ASP A 64 29.59 16.32 -11.11
C ASP A 64 28.46 16.73 -12.07
N PRO A 65 28.49 16.18 -13.30
CA PRO A 65 27.45 16.44 -14.31
C PRO A 65 26.04 16.18 -13.80
N MET A 66 25.14 17.12 -14.04
CA MET A 66 23.75 17.08 -13.57
C MET A 66 22.76 17.37 -14.72
N PRO A 67 21.49 17.01 -14.60
CA PRO A 67 20.44 17.45 -15.52
C PRO A 67 20.38 18.98 -15.63
N ALA A 68 19.95 19.49 -16.79
CA ALA A 68 19.73 20.92 -16.98
C ALA A 68 18.74 21.48 -15.92
N GLY A 69 19.02 22.66 -15.43
CA GLY A 69 18.24 23.31 -14.36
C GLY A 69 18.65 22.91 -12.93
N SER A 70 19.71 22.15 -12.76
CA SER A 70 20.27 21.84 -11.43
C SER A 70 20.96 23.05 -10.80
N ILE A 71 20.87 23.15 -9.49
CA ILE A 71 21.50 24.21 -8.68
C ILE A 71 22.42 23.54 -7.63
N ALA A 72 23.66 23.94 -7.59
CA ALA A 72 24.64 23.46 -6.59
C ALA A 72 24.66 21.93 -6.42
N GLY A 73 24.71 21.19 -7.54
CA GLY A 73 24.74 19.71 -7.53
C GLY A 73 23.44 19.04 -7.12
N THR A 74 22.32 19.79 -7.17
CA THR A 74 20.99 19.26 -6.85
C THR A 74 19.99 19.58 -7.98
N TYR A 75 19.30 18.54 -8.45
CA TYR A 75 18.20 18.64 -9.39
C TYR A 75 16.89 18.32 -8.68
N THR A 76 15.92 19.23 -8.75
CA THR A 76 14.58 19.05 -8.17
C THR A 76 13.55 18.92 -9.28
N PHE A 77 12.67 17.94 -9.16
CA PHE A 77 11.61 17.68 -10.12
C PHE A 77 10.36 17.15 -9.43
N THR A 78 9.24 17.12 -10.16
CA THR A 78 7.96 16.61 -9.64
C THR A 78 7.42 15.50 -10.52
N ILE A 79 6.67 14.60 -9.90
CA ILE A 79 5.90 13.55 -10.59
C ILE A 79 4.48 13.60 -10.06
N SER A 80 3.49 13.61 -10.96
CA SER A 80 2.06 13.62 -10.59
C SER A 80 1.42 12.27 -10.90
N GLY A 81 0.69 11.74 -9.90
CA GLY A 81 -0.04 10.48 -10.03
C GLY A 81 0.86 9.25 -10.16
N ASN A 82 0.33 8.24 -10.87
CA ASN A 82 0.99 6.96 -11.09
C ASN A 82 1.66 6.95 -12.46
N GLN A 83 2.95 7.28 -12.51
CA GLN A 83 3.69 7.29 -13.77
C GLN A 83 5.17 6.96 -13.60
N THR A 84 5.79 6.64 -14.73
CA THR A 84 7.24 6.49 -14.85
C THR A 84 7.76 7.61 -15.75
N ILE A 85 8.79 8.30 -15.30
CA ILE A 85 9.49 9.33 -16.06
C ILE A 85 10.97 8.97 -16.19
N ASN A 86 11.63 9.62 -17.13
CA ASN A 86 13.07 9.55 -17.30
C ASN A 86 13.69 10.91 -16.91
N ILE A 87 14.59 10.92 -15.95
CA ILE A 87 15.40 12.09 -15.61
C ILE A 87 16.59 12.16 -16.55
N GLY A 88 16.87 13.32 -17.07
CA GLY A 88 17.94 13.54 -18.00
C GLY A 88 17.44 13.88 -19.41
N PRO A 89 18.28 13.80 -20.46
CA PRO A 89 19.65 13.25 -20.42
C PRO A 89 20.63 14.11 -19.62
N ILE A 90 21.52 13.46 -18.86
CA ILE A 90 22.72 14.12 -18.33
C ILE A 90 23.79 13.94 -19.38
N ASN A 91 24.12 15.00 -20.09
CA ASN A 91 24.98 14.97 -21.30
C ASN A 91 26.27 15.79 -21.17
N SER A 92 26.58 16.26 -19.98
CA SER A 92 27.76 17.09 -19.71
C SER A 92 28.99 16.30 -19.22
N TYR A 93 29.02 14.99 -19.41
CA TYR A 93 30.21 14.18 -19.13
C TYR A 93 31.27 14.40 -20.19
N THR A 94 32.45 14.82 -19.73
CA THR A 94 33.61 15.13 -20.59
C THR A 94 34.75 14.12 -20.44
N THR A 95 34.72 13.32 -19.38
CA THR A 95 35.80 12.36 -19.05
C THR A 95 35.21 11.02 -18.61
N PRO A 96 35.87 9.89 -18.93
CA PRO A 96 35.55 8.61 -18.33
C PRO A 96 35.66 8.65 -16.80
N GLY A 97 34.77 7.96 -16.11
CA GLY A 97 34.74 7.94 -14.66
C GLY A 97 33.49 7.33 -14.09
N THR A 98 33.38 7.31 -12.78
CA THR A 98 32.19 6.85 -12.05
C THR A 98 31.66 8.00 -11.24
N TYR A 99 30.41 8.38 -11.53
CA TYR A 99 29.70 9.49 -10.91
C TYR A 99 28.58 8.92 -10.05
N ARG A 100 28.39 9.46 -8.84
CA ARG A 100 27.42 8.95 -7.86
C ARG A 100 26.44 10.02 -7.49
N TYR A 101 25.17 9.60 -7.37
CA TYR A 101 24.08 10.48 -7.02
C TYR A 101 23.16 9.78 -6.02
N LYS A 102 22.48 10.58 -5.21
CA LYS A 102 21.42 10.15 -4.31
C LYS A 102 20.10 10.68 -4.80
N LEU A 103 19.13 9.79 -4.96
CA LEU A 103 17.78 10.11 -5.41
C LEU A 103 16.80 9.77 -4.31
N LYS A 104 15.98 10.74 -3.89
CA LYS A 104 14.97 10.57 -2.86
C LYS A 104 13.71 11.39 -3.12
N GLN A 105 12.60 10.96 -2.54
CA GLN A 105 11.38 11.74 -2.44
C GLN A 105 11.53 12.76 -1.31
N THR A 106 11.03 13.98 -1.52
CA THR A 106 10.97 15.01 -0.47
C THR A 106 9.62 14.95 0.21
N SER A 107 9.61 14.91 1.55
CA SER A 107 8.38 14.99 2.32
C SER A 107 7.73 16.36 2.13
N GLY A 108 6.45 16.40 1.76
CA GLY A 108 5.67 17.63 1.65
C GLY A 108 5.09 18.12 2.98
N GLY A 109 5.20 17.35 4.07
CA GLY A 109 4.63 17.68 5.37
C GLY A 109 3.11 17.81 5.42
N ILE A 110 2.39 17.32 4.41
CA ILE A 110 0.94 17.39 4.34
C ILE A 110 0.34 16.29 5.21
N GLN A 111 -0.64 16.65 6.03
CA GLN A 111 -1.32 15.72 6.93
C GLN A 111 -1.98 14.57 6.17
N TYR A 112 -1.93 13.38 6.72
CA TYR A 112 -2.46 12.12 6.17
C TYR A 112 -1.74 11.59 4.92
N TYR A 113 -0.69 12.27 4.42
CA TYR A 113 0.15 11.74 3.34
C TYR A 113 1.32 10.97 3.92
N GLY A 114 1.51 9.75 3.44
CA GLY A 114 2.73 8.97 3.64
C GLY A 114 3.65 9.16 2.45
N TYR A 115 4.89 9.57 2.73
CA TYR A 115 5.95 9.77 1.74
C TYR A 115 6.95 8.63 1.82
N ASP A 116 7.52 8.23 0.68
CA ASP A 116 8.55 7.20 0.64
C ASP A 116 9.89 7.76 1.12
N ALA A 117 10.40 7.23 2.21
CA ALA A 117 11.71 7.62 2.77
C ALA A 117 12.91 6.92 2.10
N THR A 118 12.67 6.12 1.06
CA THR A 118 13.74 5.39 0.37
C THR A 118 14.71 6.36 -0.30
N GLU A 119 16.01 6.14 -0.09
CA GLU A 119 17.08 6.77 -0.84
C GLU A 119 17.67 5.74 -1.81
N TYR A 120 17.77 6.10 -3.07
CA TYR A 120 18.42 5.31 -4.10
C TYR A 120 19.80 5.86 -4.39
N GLU A 121 20.81 4.98 -4.49
CA GLU A 121 22.12 5.31 -5.04
C GLU A 121 22.03 5.12 -6.57
N VAL A 122 22.33 6.17 -7.33
CA VAL A 122 22.45 6.14 -8.78
C VAL A 122 23.93 6.24 -9.15
N ILE A 123 24.42 5.25 -9.87
CA ILE A 123 25.82 5.18 -10.30
C ILE A 123 25.83 5.28 -11.81
N VAL A 124 26.45 6.33 -12.34
CA VAL A 124 26.69 6.52 -13.77
C VAL A 124 28.16 6.26 -14.04
N THR A 125 28.44 5.24 -14.83
CA THR A 125 29.79 4.91 -15.30
C THR A 125 29.96 5.36 -16.74
N ILE A 126 30.90 6.23 -17.00
CA ILE A 126 31.28 6.72 -18.31
C ILE A 126 32.53 5.99 -18.74
N ILE A 127 32.50 5.41 -19.94
CA ILE A 127 33.60 4.67 -20.55
C ILE A 127 33.89 5.22 -21.94
N ASN A 128 35.12 4.99 -22.43
CA ASN A 128 35.42 5.23 -23.84
C ASN A 128 34.77 4.14 -24.70
N GLY A 129 33.85 4.51 -25.55
CA GLY A 129 33.24 3.66 -26.58
C GLY A 129 33.86 3.86 -27.95
N ALA A 130 33.42 3.11 -28.93
CA ALA A 130 33.92 3.18 -30.30
C ALA A 130 33.66 4.53 -30.98
N LEU A 131 32.57 5.22 -30.63
CA LEU A 131 32.12 6.48 -31.24
C LEU A 131 32.13 7.67 -30.26
N GLY A 132 32.83 7.56 -29.13
CA GLY A 132 32.87 8.58 -28.09
C GLY A 132 32.55 8.00 -26.69
N LEU A 133 32.15 8.88 -25.78
CA LEU A 133 31.82 8.44 -24.42
C LEU A 133 30.48 7.69 -24.38
N GLU A 134 30.49 6.54 -23.72
CA GLU A 134 29.29 5.73 -23.47
C GLU A 134 28.94 5.75 -21.98
N SER A 135 27.64 5.82 -21.65
CA SER A 135 27.16 5.79 -20.27
C SER A 135 26.52 4.46 -19.91
N LYS A 136 26.78 3.99 -18.70
CA LYS A 136 26.08 2.86 -18.06
C LYS A 136 25.50 3.34 -16.74
N VAL A 137 24.17 3.18 -16.57
CA VAL A 137 23.46 3.57 -15.35
C VAL A 137 23.11 2.33 -14.53
N ALA A 138 23.46 2.38 -13.25
CA ALA A 138 23.03 1.39 -12.27
C ALA A 138 22.30 2.09 -11.12
N ILE A 139 21.14 1.63 -10.76
CA ILE A 139 20.34 2.12 -9.64
C ILE A 139 20.37 1.07 -8.54
N LYS A 140 20.65 1.47 -7.30
CA LYS A 140 20.68 0.58 -6.15
C LYS A 140 19.73 1.07 -5.05
N LYS A 141 19.06 0.11 -4.41
CA LYS A 141 18.30 0.29 -3.18
C LYS A 141 18.96 -0.56 -2.10
N ASN A 142 19.44 0.04 -1.03
CA ASN A 142 20.15 -0.67 0.05
C ASN A 142 21.30 -1.57 -0.48
N GLY A 143 22.07 -1.07 -1.43
CA GLY A 143 23.19 -1.79 -2.05
C GLY A 143 22.80 -2.79 -3.15
N ILE A 144 21.52 -3.15 -3.29
CA ILE A 144 21.02 -4.11 -4.28
C ILE A 144 20.63 -3.37 -5.56
N LYS A 145 21.10 -3.87 -6.73
CA LYS A 145 20.75 -3.30 -8.03
C LYS A 145 19.27 -3.52 -8.35
N VAL A 146 18.59 -2.44 -8.78
CA VAL A 146 17.20 -2.45 -9.22
C VAL A 146 17.07 -1.84 -10.63
N PRO A 147 16.03 -2.19 -11.40
CA PRO A 147 15.87 -1.69 -12.77
C PRO A 147 15.51 -0.20 -12.84
N MET A 148 14.86 0.35 -11.80
CA MET A 148 14.45 1.74 -11.71
C MET A 148 14.30 2.16 -10.26
N ALA A 149 14.29 3.47 -9.99
CA ALA A 149 13.92 4.00 -8.68
C ALA A 149 12.39 4.05 -8.57
N GLY A 150 11.83 3.21 -7.70
CA GLY A 150 10.38 3.11 -7.48
C GLY A 150 9.98 3.67 -6.14
N PHE A 151 9.19 4.74 -6.13
CA PHE A 151 8.68 5.39 -4.93
C PHE A 151 7.19 5.10 -4.76
N MET A 152 6.78 4.95 -3.50
CA MET A 152 5.38 4.76 -3.13
C MET A 152 4.96 5.83 -2.12
N ALA A 153 3.89 6.54 -2.46
CA ALA A 153 3.24 7.46 -1.55
C ALA A 153 1.80 7.02 -1.32
N ASN A 154 1.22 7.39 -0.20
CA ASN A 154 -0.17 7.08 0.10
C ASN A 154 -0.89 8.26 0.76
N TYR A 155 -2.22 8.20 0.74
CA TYR A 155 -3.09 9.05 1.52
C TYR A 155 -3.99 8.18 2.38
N ASN A 156 -4.05 8.47 3.69
CA ASN A 156 -4.86 7.71 4.64
C ASN A 156 -5.40 8.63 5.74
N LYS A 157 -6.60 9.18 5.54
CA LYS A 157 -7.29 9.98 6.55
C LYS A 157 -8.23 9.08 7.35
N PRO A 158 -8.11 8.99 8.69
CA PRO A 158 -9.05 8.23 9.52
C PRO A 158 -10.49 8.71 9.33
N SER A 159 -11.43 7.79 9.25
CA SER A 159 -12.85 8.14 9.25
C SER A 159 -13.23 8.77 10.59
N PRO A 160 -14.11 9.77 10.63
CA PRO A 160 -14.66 10.29 11.87
C PRO A 160 -15.28 9.16 12.71
N PRO A 161 -15.17 9.21 14.04
CA PRO A 161 -15.88 8.26 14.88
C PRO A 161 -17.40 8.37 14.62
N PRO A 162 -18.11 7.24 14.64
CA PRO A 162 -19.56 7.27 14.47
C PRO A 162 -20.18 8.21 15.51
N PRO A 163 -21.26 8.93 15.16
CA PRO A 163 -21.98 9.76 16.11
C PRO A 163 -22.35 8.93 17.34
N PRO A 164 -22.27 9.48 18.54
CA PRO A 164 -22.71 8.78 19.75
C PRO A 164 -24.16 8.33 19.56
N THR A 165 -24.41 7.06 19.76
CA THR A 165 -25.78 6.51 19.71
C THR A 165 -26.65 7.33 20.66
N PRO A 166 -27.81 7.86 20.18
CA PRO A 166 -28.71 8.60 21.07
C PRO A 166 -29.01 7.76 22.29
N ARG A 167 -28.63 8.26 23.47
CA ARG A 167 -28.97 7.59 24.73
C ARG A 167 -30.48 7.50 24.81
N PRO A 168 -31.08 6.31 24.97
CA PRO A 168 -32.51 6.22 25.13
C PRO A 168 -32.94 7.17 26.26
N PRO A 169 -34.00 7.96 26.07
CA PRO A 169 -34.45 8.93 27.05
C PRO A 169 -34.67 8.19 28.38
N LYS A 170 -34.08 8.70 29.46
CA LYS A 170 -34.15 8.12 30.81
C LYS A 170 -35.59 7.77 31.25
N ASN A 171 -36.58 8.48 30.70
CA ASN A 171 -38.00 8.31 31.03
C ASN A 171 -38.66 7.04 30.43
N VAL A 172 -38.01 6.34 29.47
CA VAL A 172 -38.60 5.13 28.90
C VAL A 172 -38.43 3.95 29.87
N VAL A 173 -37.31 3.89 30.59
CA VAL A 173 -37.07 2.83 31.58
C VAL A 173 -38.00 3.00 32.77
N GLU A 174 -38.20 4.24 33.26
CA GLU A 174 -39.14 4.51 34.37
C GLU A 174 -40.59 4.25 33.99
N ARG A 175 -41.02 4.55 32.74
CA ARG A 175 -42.37 4.23 32.27
C ARG A 175 -42.63 2.75 32.15
N ILE A 176 -41.63 1.95 31.77
CA ILE A 176 -41.79 0.49 31.69
C ILE A 176 -41.86 -0.12 33.08
N VAL A 177 -41.11 0.36 34.03
CA VAL A 177 -41.16 -0.13 35.45
C VAL A 177 -42.48 0.21 36.11
N GLN A 178 -43.08 1.39 35.83
CA GLN A 178 -44.37 1.76 36.40
C GLN A 178 -45.59 1.04 35.72
N LYS A 179 -45.42 0.48 34.54
CA LYS A 179 -46.52 -0.19 33.84
C LYS A 179 -46.51 -1.72 33.99
N VAL A 180 -45.50 -2.29 34.62
CA VAL A 180 -45.51 -3.65 35.11
C VAL A 180 -46.15 -3.64 36.47
N VAL A 181 -47.47 -3.39 36.52
CA VAL A 181 -48.28 -3.83 37.64
C VAL A 181 -48.33 -5.36 37.55
N ILE A 182 -47.45 -6.01 38.26
CA ILE A 182 -47.52 -7.44 38.48
C ILE A 182 -48.84 -7.65 39.24
N PRO A 183 -49.85 -8.30 38.63
CA PRO A 183 -51.00 -8.69 39.41
C PRO A 183 -50.49 -9.61 40.52
N VAL A 184 -50.58 -9.17 41.76
CA VAL A 184 -50.33 -10.03 42.91
C VAL A 184 -51.50 -11.01 42.96
N THR A 185 -51.45 -12.06 42.16
CA THR A 185 -52.31 -13.24 42.32
C THR A 185 -51.71 -13.98 43.52
N GLN A 186 -52.42 -14.00 44.63
CA GLN A 186 -52.13 -14.78 45.81
C GLN A 186 -52.21 -16.30 45.59
N ASP A 187 -51.91 -16.76 44.39
CA ASP A 187 -51.95 -18.18 44.05
C ASP A 187 -50.52 -18.74 44.00
N SER A 188 -50.04 -19.15 45.17
CA SER A 188 -48.73 -19.80 45.33
C SER A 188 -48.60 -21.13 44.57
N SER A 189 -49.69 -21.69 44.07
CA SER A 189 -49.69 -22.95 43.31
C SER A 189 -49.11 -22.78 41.86
N MET A 190 -49.26 -21.59 41.26
CA MET A 190 -48.72 -21.33 39.92
C MET A 190 -47.21 -21.15 39.86
N ILE A 191 -46.60 -20.59 40.91
CA ILE A 191 -45.14 -20.38 40.98
C ILE A 191 -44.39 -21.72 41.02
N ALA A 192 -44.95 -22.70 41.78
CA ALA A 192 -44.36 -24.04 41.85
C ALA A 192 -44.45 -24.80 40.51
N MET A 193 -45.52 -24.59 39.74
CA MET A 193 -45.71 -25.24 38.44
C MET A 193 -44.77 -24.70 37.37
N TRP A 194 -44.53 -23.38 37.30
CA TRP A 194 -43.58 -22.79 36.34
C TRP A 194 -42.14 -23.05 36.74
N GLY A 195 -41.80 -23.11 38.03
CA GLY A 195 -40.46 -23.46 38.51
C GLY A 195 -40.05 -24.88 38.12
N SER A 196 -40.99 -25.85 38.18
CA SER A 196 -40.70 -27.24 37.80
C SER A 196 -40.50 -27.39 36.28
N VAL A 197 -41.25 -26.66 35.45
CA VAL A 197 -41.06 -26.66 33.97
C VAL A 197 -39.71 -26.07 33.57
N PHE A 198 -39.26 -25.02 34.30
CA PHE A 198 -37.94 -24.40 34.03
C PHE A 198 -36.80 -25.33 34.41
N MET A 199 -36.90 -26.07 35.52
CA MET A 199 -35.85 -27.01 35.93
C MET A 199 -35.76 -28.22 34.98
N ILE A 200 -36.87 -28.71 34.42
CA ILE A 200 -36.88 -29.83 33.49
C ILE A 200 -36.25 -29.39 32.15
N SER A 201 -36.55 -28.18 31.66
CA SER A 201 -35.95 -27.67 30.42
C SER A 201 -34.46 -27.46 30.51
N MET A 202 -33.93 -26.95 31.62
CA MET A 202 -32.49 -26.82 31.87
C MET A 202 -31.80 -28.18 31.94
N GLY A 203 -32.43 -29.20 32.57
CA GLY A 203 -31.88 -30.55 32.64
C GLY A 203 -31.70 -31.18 31.22
N ILE A 204 -32.65 -31.00 30.33
CA ILE A 204 -32.59 -31.52 28.95
C ILE A 204 -31.45 -30.85 28.15
N ILE A 205 -31.22 -29.55 28.33
CA ILE A 205 -30.14 -28.82 27.68
C ILE A 205 -28.77 -29.34 28.14
N VAL A 206 -28.59 -29.54 29.42
CA VAL A 206 -27.33 -30.05 29.99
C VAL A 206 -27.01 -31.46 29.48
N ILE A 207 -28.01 -32.34 29.39
CA ILE A 207 -27.85 -33.71 28.87
C ILE A 207 -27.45 -33.67 27.38
N LYS A 208 -28.08 -32.83 26.55
CA LYS A 208 -27.73 -32.71 25.14
C LYS A 208 -26.30 -32.19 24.93
N VAL A 209 -25.90 -31.21 25.69
CA VAL A 209 -24.52 -30.67 25.65
C VAL A 209 -23.51 -31.74 26.05
N ALA A 210 -23.79 -32.50 27.11
CA ALA A 210 -22.90 -33.59 27.57
C ALA A 210 -22.78 -34.73 26.51
N MET A 211 -23.86 -35.04 25.78
CA MET A 211 -23.81 -36.02 24.70
C MET A 211 -23.00 -35.53 23.49
N MET A 212 -23.11 -34.25 23.11
CA MET A 212 -22.33 -33.67 22.02
C MET A 212 -20.82 -33.70 22.32
N PHE A 213 -20.40 -33.47 23.56
CA PHE A 213 -18.99 -33.58 23.96
C PHE A 213 -18.47 -35.03 23.99
N LYS A 214 -19.34 -36.01 24.12
CA LYS A 214 -18.97 -37.42 24.09
C LYS A 214 -18.73 -37.94 22.68
N GLU A 215 -19.48 -37.46 21.69
CA GLU A 215 -19.31 -37.81 20.27
C GLU A 215 -18.06 -37.20 19.64
N GLN A 216 -17.51 -36.10 20.16
CA GLN A 216 -16.28 -35.52 19.67
C GLN A 216 -15.00 -36.23 20.14
N LYS A 217 -15.10 -37.26 20.99
CA LYS A 217 -13.94 -37.98 21.53
C LYS A 217 -13.81 -39.41 20.99
N GLN A 218 -14.59 -39.79 20.01
CA GLN A 218 -14.41 -41.02 19.22
C GLN A 218 -13.91 -40.65 17.80
#